data_e716291747a143b5f5a45a6646a9356b
#
_entry.id   e716291747a143b5f5a45a6646a9356b
#
_cell.length_a   1.000
_cell.length_b   1.000
_cell.length_c   1.000
_cell.angle_alpha   90.00
_cell.angle_beta   90.00
_cell.angle_gamma   90.00
#
_symmetry.space_group_name_H-M   'P 1'
#
loop_
_entity.id
_entity.type
_entity.pdbx_description
1 polymer ?
#
loop_
_entity_poly.entity_id
_entity_poly.type
_entity_poly.pdbx_seq_one_letter_code
_entity_poly.pdbx_strand_id
1 'polypeptide(L)'
;MEDEKAILALAALAQPTRLQAFRTLVKHEPGGMAAGDLARALEVPQNTLSAHLTVLSRAELVTSERHSRSIVYRANLGVFQKVALFLLQDCCGGDPEICAPLIESLQPRCPPNRKERNHV
;
A
#
# COMPACT_ATOMS: atom_id res chain seq x y z
N MET A 1 -11.23 1.07 12.41
CA MET A 1 -10.83 -0.23 11.81
C MET A 1 -10.95 -1.32 12.86
N GLU A 2 -11.44 -2.45 12.44
CA GLU A 2 -11.60 -3.59 13.35
C GLU A 2 -10.32 -4.42 13.40
N ASP A 3 -10.11 -5.12 14.52
CA ASP A 3 -8.93 -5.98 14.68
C ASP A 3 -8.79 -6.98 13.54
N GLU A 4 -9.88 -7.61 13.14
CA GLU A 4 -9.84 -8.62 12.09
C GLU A 4 -9.32 -8.04 10.77
N LYS A 5 -9.76 -6.86 10.42
CA LYS A 5 -9.30 -6.22 9.19
C LYS A 5 -7.83 -5.83 9.27
N ALA A 6 -7.41 -5.35 10.42
CA ALA A 6 -6.01 -5.00 10.62
C ALA A 6 -5.12 -6.23 10.53
N ILE A 7 -5.54 -7.33 11.15
CA ILE A 7 -4.79 -8.59 11.10
C ILE A 7 -4.70 -9.11 9.67
N LEU A 8 -5.81 -9.06 8.94
CA LEU A 8 -5.83 -9.52 7.55
C LEU A 8 -4.85 -8.71 6.70
N ALA A 9 -4.83 -7.38 6.88
CA ALA A 9 -3.92 -6.53 6.12
C ALA A 9 -2.47 -6.81 6.48
N LEU A 10 -2.16 -6.93 7.76
CA LEU A 10 -0.80 -7.20 8.21
C LEU A 10 -0.33 -8.57 7.75
N ALA A 11 -1.20 -9.58 7.83
CA ALA A 11 -0.86 -10.92 7.36
C ALA A 11 -0.60 -10.93 5.86
N ALA A 12 -1.39 -10.17 5.10
CA ALA A 12 -1.20 -10.10 3.65
C ALA A 12 0.17 -9.50 3.30
N LEU A 13 0.65 -8.55 4.09
CA LEU A 13 1.95 -7.94 3.85
C LEU A 13 3.11 -8.76 4.39
N ALA A 14 2.83 -9.74 5.24
CA ALA A 14 3.88 -10.52 5.90
C ALA A 14 4.33 -11.70 5.03
N GLN A 15 4.67 -11.41 3.79
CA GLN A 15 5.20 -12.39 2.85
C GLN A 15 6.07 -11.61 1.85
N PRO A 16 7.29 -12.10 1.54
CA PRO A 16 8.25 -11.29 0.78
C PRO A 16 7.73 -10.75 -0.55
N THR A 17 7.10 -11.61 -1.36
CA THR A 17 6.61 -11.17 -2.66
C THR A 17 5.47 -10.17 -2.54
N ARG A 18 4.56 -10.41 -1.60
CA ARG A 18 3.44 -9.50 -1.39
C ARG A 18 3.90 -8.14 -0.89
N LEU A 19 4.88 -8.14 0.02
CA LEU A 19 5.43 -6.89 0.51
C LEU A 19 6.07 -6.11 -0.64
N GLN A 20 6.88 -6.78 -1.47
CA GLN A 20 7.51 -6.12 -2.59
C GLN A 20 6.49 -5.63 -3.62
N ALA A 21 5.44 -6.43 -3.87
CA ALA A 21 4.40 -6.01 -4.79
C ALA A 21 3.71 -4.74 -4.30
N PHE A 22 3.34 -4.71 -3.04
CA PHE A 22 2.69 -3.54 -2.47
C PHE A 22 3.61 -2.31 -2.55
N ARG A 23 4.87 -2.45 -2.16
CA ARG A 23 5.80 -1.33 -2.18
C ARG A 23 6.04 -0.81 -3.60
N THR A 24 6.11 -1.73 -4.56
CA THR A 24 6.29 -1.34 -5.96
C THR A 24 5.08 -0.55 -6.45
N LEU A 25 3.88 -0.99 -6.09
CA LEU A 25 2.67 -0.28 -6.47
C LEU A 25 2.58 1.10 -5.81
N VAL A 26 3.05 1.21 -4.57
CA VAL A 26 3.12 2.51 -3.90
C VAL A 26 3.98 3.47 -4.71
N LYS A 27 5.10 2.99 -5.22
CA LYS A 27 6.00 3.83 -6.03
C LYS A 27 5.36 4.27 -7.35
N HIS A 28 4.37 3.54 -7.82
CA HIS A 28 3.73 3.83 -9.11
C HIS A 28 2.38 4.52 -8.97
N GLU A 29 2.05 5.03 -7.79
CA GLU A 29 0.85 5.83 -7.66
C GLU A 29 1.03 7.17 -8.37
N PRO A 30 -0.01 7.72 -8.98
CA PRO A 30 -1.39 7.22 -9.00
C PRO A 30 -1.72 6.29 -10.18
N GLY A 31 -0.81 6.06 -11.08
CA GLY A 31 -1.12 5.33 -12.32
C GLY A 31 -1.29 3.83 -12.15
N GLY A 32 -0.58 3.23 -11.20
CA GLY A 32 -0.60 1.79 -11.01
C GLY A 32 0.24 1.04 -12.02
N MET A 33 0.12 -0.28 -12.00
CA MET A 33 0.84 -1.16 -12.94
C MET A 33 -0.04 -2.30 -13.38
N ALA A 34 0.11 -2.70 -14.63
CA ALA A 34 -0.52 -3.92 -15.12
C ALA A 34 0.15 -5.13 -14.45
N ALA A 35 -0.63 -6.21 -14.27
CA ALA A 35 -0.13 -7.41 -13.60
C ALA A 35 1.12 -7.97 -14.26
N GLY A 36 1.15 -7.98 -15.60
CA GLY A 36 2.32 -8.48 -16.32
C GLY A 36 3.57 -7.66 -16.08
N ASP A 37 3.42 -6.35 -16.04
CA ASP A 37 4.55 -5.45 -15.77
C ASP A 37 5.06 -5.63 -14.34
N LEU A 38 4.15 -5.80 -13.41
CA LEU A 38 4.52 -6.02 -12.02
C LEU A 38 5.25 -7.34 -11.85
N ALA A 39 4.77 -8.40 -12.52
CA ALA A 39 5.43 -9.71 -12.47
C ALA A 39 6.85 -9.61 -13.00
N ARG A 40 7.05 -8.88 -14.10
CA ARG A 40 8.39 -8.69 -14.64
C ARG A 40 9.28 -7.90 -13.70
N ALA A 41 8.73 -6.86 -13.09
CA ALA A 41 9.49 -6.05 -12.15
C ALA A 41 9.95 -6.84 -10.93
N LEU A 42 9.13 -7.78 -10.49
CA LEU A 42 9.44 -8.62 -9.33
C LEU A 42 10.15 -9.92 -9.69
N GLU A 43 10.28 -10.19 -10.98
CA GLU A 43 10.92 -11.40 -11.49
C GLU A 43 10.25 -12.66 -10.96
N VAL A 44 8.93 -12.68 -11.00
CA VAL A 44 8.14 -13.85 -10.60
C VAL A 44 7.19 -14.22 -11.73
N PRO A 45 6.80 -15.51 -11.81
CA PRO A 45 5.80 -15.89 -12.80
C PRO A 45 4.48 -15.19 -12.57
N GLN A 46 3.79 -14.86 -13.65
CA GLN A 46 2.56 -14.07 -13.54
C GLN A 46 1.46 -14.82 -12.79
N ASN A 47 1.37 -16.14 -12.95
CA ASN A 47 0.37 -16.90 -12.22
C ASN A 47 0.67 -16.91 -10.70
N THR A 48 1.95 -16.93 -10.32
CA THR A 48 2.35 -16.83 -8.92
C THR A 48 1.96 -15.46 -8.38
N LEU A 49 2.25 -14.42 -9.12
CA LEU A 49 1.89 -13.07 -8.70
C LEU A 49 0.38 -12.90 -8.58
N SER A 50 -0.38 -13.50 -9.50
CA SER A 50 -1.84 -13.39 -9.45
C SER A 50 -2.40 -13.92 -8.13
N ALA A 51 -1.85 -15.02 -7.62
CA ALA A 51 -2.26 -15.55 -6.33
C ALA A 51 -1.98 -14.57 -5.20
N HIS A 52 -0.80 -13.95 -5.25
CA HIS A 52 -0.42 -12.94 -4.24
C HIS A 52 -1.28 -11.69 -4.34
N LEU A 53 -1.60 -11.25 -5.54
CA LEU A 53 -2.46 -10.09 -5.73
C LEU A 53 -3.88 -10.36 -5.22
N THR A 54 -4.35 -11.60 -5.35
CA THR A 54 -5.65 -11.98 -4.79
C THR A 54 -5.65 -11.81 -3.27
N VAL A 55 -4.59 -12.25 -2.60
CA VAL A 55 -4.48 -12.09 -1.15
C VAL A 55 -4.49 -10.61 -0.77
N LEU A 56 -3.70 -9.80 -1.48
CA LEU A 56 -3.65 -8.36 -1.22
C LEU A 56 -5.00 -7.69 -1.48
N SER A 57 -5.72 -8.12 -2.53
CA SER A 57 -7.03 -7.56 -2.85
C SER A 57 -8.06 -7.90 -1.78
N ARG A 58 -8.03 -9.11 -1.25
CA ARG A 58 -8.95 -9.51 -0.18
C ARG A 58 -8.72 -8.70 1.10
N ALA A 59 -7.49 -8.30 1.33
CA ALA A 59 -7.15 -7.44 2.46
C ALA A 59 -7.40 -5.97 2.14
N GLU A 60 -7.86 -5.67 0.92
CA GLU A 60 -8.16 -4.32 0.46
C GLU A 60 -6.93 -3.41 0.37
N LEU A 61 -5.74 -4.02 0.35
CA LEU A 61 -4.50 -3.26 0.23
C LEU A 61 -4.20 -2.84 -1.19
N VAL A 62 -4.78 -3.52 -2.15
CA VAL A 62 -4.67 -3.12 -3.56
C VAL A 62 -6.06 -3.12 -4.17
N THR A 63 -6.23 -2.27 -5.17
CA THR A 63 -7.43 -2.25 -6.00
C THR A 63 -7.03 -2.58 -7.42
N SER A 64 -7.99 -3.01 -8.22
CA SER A 64 -7.72 -3.34 -9.61
C SER A 64 -8.79 -2.73 -10.49
N GLU A 65 -8.37 -2.43 -11.71
CA GLU A 65 -9.26 -1.84 -12.70
C GLU A 65 -8.92 -2.43 -14.05
N ARG A 66 -9.95 -2.81 -14.80
CA ARG A 66 -9.72 -3.38 -16.12
C ARG A 66 -9.57 -2.25 -17.14
N HIS A 67 -8.49 -2.30 -17.89
CA HIS A 67 -8.23 -1.38 -19.00
C HIS A 67 -8.05 -2.22 -20.25
N SER A 68 -9.10 -2.34 -21.03
CA SER A 68 -9.10 -3.21 -22.22
C SER A 68 -8.81 -4.66 -21.84
N ARG A 69 -7.67 -5.19 -22.24
CA ARG A 69 -7.28 -6.57 -21.96
C ARG A 69 -6.40 -6.69 -20.73
N SER A 70 -6.03 -5.56 -20.15
CA SER A 70 -5.13 -5.55 -19.01
C SER A 70 -5.88 -5.24 -17.75
N ILE A 71 -5.38 -5.78 -16.64
CA ILE A 71 -5.87 -5.40 -15.32
C ILE A 71 -4.75 -4.60 -14.67
N VAL A 72 -5.07 -3.36 -14.31
CA VAL A 72 -4.12 -2.47 -13.66
C VAL A 72 -4.38 -2.48 -12.17
N TYR A 73 -3.32 -2.71 -11.40
CA TYR A 73 -3.40 -2.73 -9.93
C TYR A 73 -2.84 -1.45 -9.36
N ARG A 74 -3.43 -1.00 -8.27
CA ARG A 74 -2.97 0.19 -7.56
C ARG A 74 -2.92 -0.10 -6.08
N ALA A 75 -1.97 0.52 -5.39
CA ALA A 75 -1.92 0.46 -3.93
C ALA A 75 -3.09 1.26 -3.36
N ASN A 76 -3.75 0.70 -2.35
CA ASN A 76 -4.81 1.40 -1.64
C ASN A 76 -4.20 2.02 -0.39
N LEU A 77 -3.67 3.22 -0.55
CA LEU A 77 -2.98 3.90 0.55
C LEU A 77 -3.92 4.27 1.69
N GLY A 78 -5.21 4.45 1.38
CA GLY A 78 -6.20 4.76 2.41
C GLY A 78 -6.35 3.64 3.42
N VAL A 79 -6.34 2.38 2.95
CA VAL A 79 -6.42 1.23 3.85
C VAL A 79 -5.14 1.10 4.67
N PHE A 80 -3.98 1.28 4.02
CA PHE A 80 -2.72 1.22 4.75
C PHE A 80 -2.67 2.29 5.83
N GLN A 81 -3.14 3.50 5.52
CA GLN A 81 -3.19 4.56 6.51
C GLN A 81 -4.06 4.18 7.70
N LYS A 82 -5.20 3.53 7.45
CA LYS A 82 -6.06 3.07 8.53
C LYS A 82 -5.37 2.04 9.41
N VAL A 83 -4.60 1.13 8.81
CA VAL A 83 -3.84 0.14 9.56
C VAL A 83 -2.82 0.83 10.47
N ALA A 84 -2.07 1.77 9.89
CA ALA A 84 -1.05 2.49 10.66
C ALA A 84 -1.67 3.27 11.82
N LEU A 85 -2.78 3.96 11.57
CA LEU A 85 -3.45 4.71 12.62
C LEU A 85 -4.02 3.79 13.68
N PHE A 86 -4.56 2.64 13.27
CA PHE A 86 -5.07 1.66 14.22
C PHE A 86 -3.98 1.17 15.16
N LEU A 87 -2.79 0.90 14.61
CA LEU A 87 -1.67 0.42 15.41
C LEU A 87 -1.17 1.48 16.38
N LEU A 88 -1.29 2.74 16.02
CA LEU A 88 -0.83 3.85 16.86
C LEU A 88 -1.91 4.38 17.80
N GLN A 89 -3.13 3.89 17.63
CA GLN A 89 -4.24 4.31 18.46
C GLN A 89 -3.96 3.91 19.90
N ASP A 90 -4.10 4.86 20.81
CA ASP A 90 -3.86 4.66 22.25
C ASP A 90 -2.44 4.21 22.57
N CYS A 91 -1.51 4.35 21.63
CA CYS A 91 -0.15 3.87 21.82
C CYS A 91 0.56 4.57 22.97
N CYS A 92 0.15 5.77 23.32
CA CYS A 92 0.83 6.60 24.32
C CYS A 92 -0.04 6.88 25.51
N GLY A 93 -1.05 6.05 25.74
CA GLY A 93 -1.98 6.32 26.81
C GLY A 93 -2.70 7.65 26.67
N GLY A 94 -2.81 8.12 25.42
CA GLY A 94 -3.44 9.39 25.15
C GLY A 94 -2.50 10.59 25.22
N ASP A 95 -1.21 10.36 25.40
CA ASP A 95 -0.25 11.45 25.48
C ASP A 95 0.23 11.84 24.08
N PRO A 96 -0.22 12.98 23.54
CA PRO A 96 0.17 13.38 22.21
C PRO A 96 1.66 13.69 22.05
N GLU A 97 2.34 14.00 23.14
CA GLU A 97 3.77 14.30 23.07
C GLU A 97 4.60 13.08 22.70
N ILE A 98 4.12 11.89 23.04
CA ILE A 98 4.82 10.66 22.70
C ILE A 98 4.56 10.26 21.27
N CYS A 99 3.31 10.38 20.81
CA CYS A 99 2.90 9.93 19.48
C CYS A 99 3.14 10.96 18.39
N ALA A 100 3.08 12.24 18.71
CA ALA A 100 3.19 13.28 17.70
C ALA A 100 4.47 13.20 16.87
N PRO A 101 5.66 13.00 17.43
CA PRO A 101 6.85 12.88 16.63
C PRO A 101 6.81 11.69 15.68
N LEU A 102 6.23 10.58 16.11
CA LEU A 102 6.13 9.39 15.28
C LEU A 102 5.16 9.63 14.13
N ILE A 103 4.00 10.18 14.43
CA ILE A 103 3.02 10.49 13.39
C ILE A 103 3.58 11.48 12.40
N GLU A 104 4.30 12.48 12.88
CA GLU A 104 4.91 13.47 12.03
C GLU A 104 5.94 12.84 11.09
N SER A 105 6.72 11.87 11.58
CA SER A 105 7.73 11.22 10.76
C SER A 105 7.11 10.31 9.69
N LEU A 106 5.83 9.96 9.83
CA LEU A 106 5.12 9.16 8.84
C LEU A 106 4.49 10.01 7.75
N GLN A 107 4.57 11.32 7.85
CA GLN A 107 4.01 12.18 6.82
C GLN A 107 4.80 12.04 5.52
N PRO A 108 4.12 12.05 4.39
CA PRO A 108 4.80 11.90 3.11
C PRO A 108 5.81 13.01 2.91
N ARG A 109 7.01 12.63 2.56
CA ARG A 109 8.05 13.58 2.22
C ARG A 109 8.28 13.60 0.73
N CYS A 110 7.21 13.50 0.00
CA CYS A 110 7.30 13.58 -1.43
C CYS A 110 7.71 14.99 -1.81
N PRO A 111 8.62 15.14 -2.77
CA PRO A 111 8.91 16.48 -3.26
C PRO A 111 7.62 17.09 -3.77
N PRO A 112 7.42 18.37 -3.55
CA PRO A 112 6.24 18.98 -4.13
C PRO A 112 6.31 18.76 -5.63
N ASN A 113 5.35 18.40 -6.14
CA ASN A 113 5.39 17.85 -7.42
C ASN A 113 5.62 18.78 -8.49
N ARG A 114 6.39 18.56 -8.44
CA ARG A 114 6.69 18.88 -9.08
C ARG A 114 6.03 19.32 -9.99
N LYS A 115 5.83 19.65 -9.71
CA LYS A 115 5.26 20.15 -9.92
C LYS A 115 4.76 20.66 -9.67
N GLU A 116 4.79 20.79 -9.37
CA GLU A 116 4.34 20.97 -8.79
C GLU A 116 4.49 21.36 -8.41
N ARG A 117 4.83 21.73 -8.68
CA ARG A 117 4.87 21.86 -8.25
C ARG A 117 4.89 22.24 -8.23
N ASN A 118 4.76 22.60 -8.65
CA ASN A 118 4.56 22.80 -8.52
C ASN A 118 4.42 23.10 -8.54
N HIS A 119 4.51 23.46 -8.84
CA HIS A 119 4.19 23.56 -8.79
C HIS A 119 4.27 23.77 -9.05
N VAL A 120 4.55 24.09 -9.22
CA VAL A 120 4.42 24.14 -9.35
C VAL A 120 4.40 24.17 -9.32
#